data_841ecb3c87cca55143d91221c0c6693d
#
_entry.id   841ecb3c87cca55143d91221c0c6693d
#
_cell.length_a   1.000
_cell.length_b   1.000
_cell.length_c   1.000
_cell.angle_alpha   90.00
_cell.angle_beta   90.00
_cell.angle_gamma   90.00
#
_symmetry.space_group_name_H-M   'P 1'
#
loop_
_entity.id
_entity.type
_entity.pdbx_description
1 polymer ?
#
loop_
_entity_poly.entity_id
_entity_poly.type
_entity_poly.pdbx_seq_one_letter_code
_entity_poly.pdbx_strand_id
1 'polypeptide(L)'
;MLKKEQLEKLLERCMASSCDFAEIFEEEGTTESLSMLNGKLEDTNVLIRAGIGIRLYKGVQSVYGYTNETNEESLNALVDDLRGGFGIEAKSVSISLVEEKHENLHPIKENPVKASLESKVALMVRANDAAKTYSDKIQKVSVGLASVCQNVQISNSEGRLVHDTRIRCRMSVSSFAQDGQNLQSGYEAPGASKGLEFFEEKTPESIGKEASRIALVLLEAKDCPSGKMPVIIDNGFGGVIFHEACGHALEASSVSKNQSVFCNKLGQKVASDKVTAIDDGTIPNAWGSQNVDDEGNLQQKRVLIENGILKSYMVDRLNGRRMGLESTSSSRRQSYKFETTSRMTNTYIAAGNDDFDAMFEGIKRGLYAKKMGGGSVNPQTGEFNFAVLEGYLIENGKISYPVKGASLIGNGADILFNIDRVGKNLERGQGMCGSSSGSIPTDVGQPAIRVSQITVGGTANE
;
A
#
# COMPACT_ATOMS: atom_id res chain seq x y z
N MET A 1 -5.58 1.76 26.58
CA MET A 1 -4.10 1.95 26.49
C MET A 1 -3.49 2.10 27.88
N LEU A 2 -2.27 1.61 28.06
CA LEU A 2 -1.51 1.69 29.31
C LEU A 2 -1.11 3.13 29.64
N LYS A 3 -1.00 3.41 30.94
CA LYS A 3 -0.48 4.69 31.41
C LYS A 3 1.04 4.74 31.28
N LYS A 4 1.58 5.94 31.19
CA LYS A 4 3.03 6.20 31.06
C LYS A 4 3.85 5.42 32.10
N GLU A 5 3.44 5.44 33.37
CA GLU A 5 4.16 4.79 34.47
C GLU A 5 4.15 3.24 34.33
N GLN A 6 3.12 2.68 33.69
CA GLN A 6 3.07 1.24 33.41
C GLN A 6 4.03 0.87 32.28
N LEU A 7 4.10 1.71 31.23
CA LEU A 7 5.04 1.52 30.12
C LEU A 7 6.48 1.64 30.59
N GLU A 8 6.80 2.64 31.42
CA GLU A 8 8.13 2.80 32.02
C GLU A 8 8.57 1.55 32.75
N LYS A 9 7.72 1.01 33.66
CA LYS A 9 8.00 -0.23 34.40
C LYS A 9 8.20 -1.44 33.51
N LEU A 10 7.37 -1.58 32.45
CA LEU A 10 7.53 -2.69 31.51
C LEU A 10 8.82 -2.58 30.71
N LEU A 11 9.18 -1.40 30.25
CA LEU A 11 10.44 -1.15 29.53
C LEU A 11 11.66 -1.39 30.45
N GLU A 12 11.62 -0.92 31.71
CA GLU A 12 12.65 -1.19 32.70
C GLU A 12 12.83 -2.70 32.92
N ARG A 13 11.70 -3.45 33.00
CA ARG A 13 11.73 -4.91 33.11
C ARG A 13 12.33 -5.57 31.86
N CYS A 14 11.99 -5.09 30.66
CA CYS A 14 12.58 -5.55 29.40
C CYS A 14 14.11 -5.37 29.42
N MET A 15 14.56 -4.20 29.83
CA MET A 15 15.98 -3.81 29.85
C MET A 15 16.79 -4.47 30.98
N ALA A 16 16.13 -5.07 31.97
CA ALA A 16 16.78 -5.92 32.96
C ALA A 16 17.16 -7.31 32.39
N SER A 17 17.68 -7.31 31.16
CA SER A 17 18.19 -8.46 30.40
C SER A 17 19.44 -8.00 29.62
N SER A 18 20.05 -8.88 28.84
CA SER A 18 21.18 -8.51 27.98
C SER A 18 20.77 -7.82 26.67
N CYS A 19 19.51 -7.41 26.53
CA CYS A 19 19.06 -6.61 25.39
C CYS A 19 19.63 -5.18 25.44
N ASP A 20 19.75 -4.55 24.27
CA ASP A 20 20.26 -3.18 24.12
C ASP A 20 19.16 -2.20 23.67
N PHE A 21 17.94 -2.70 23.37
CA PHE A 21 16.79 -1.90 23.02
C PHE A 21 15.49 -2.67 23.27
N ALA A 22 14.47 -1.96 23.72
CA ALA A 22 13.11 -2.47 23.89
C ALA A 22 12.08 -1.48 23.33
N GLU A 23 11.02 -2.02 22.73
CA GLU A 23 9.90 -1.23 22.18
C GLU A 23 8.57 -1.89 22.54
N ILE A 24 7.60 -1.08 22.87
CA ILE A 24 6.21 -1.46 23.09
C ILE A 24 5.34 -0.76 22.06
N PHE A 25 4.56 -1.52 21.31
CA PHE A 25 3.53 -1.05 20.40
C PHE A 25 2.17 -1.47 20.96
N GLU A 26 1.35 -0.51 21.29
CA GLU A 26 -0.01 -0.73 21.77
C GLU A 26 -1.02 -0.21 20.76
N GLU A 27 -2.11 -0.96 20.57
CA GLU A 27 -3.14 -0.67 19.59
C GLU A 27 -4.53 -0.86 20.18
N GLU A 28 -5.40 0.10 19.91
CA GLU A 28 -6.84 0.00 20.07
C GLU A 28 -7.54 0.49 18.81
N GLY A 29 -8.44 -0.32 18.24
CA GLY A 29 -9.08 0.09 17.00
C GLY A 29 -10.38 -0.62 16.70
N THR A 30 -11.12 -0.01 15.79
CA THR A 30 -12.37 -0.55 15.24
C THR A 30 -12.26 -0.55 13.72
N THR A 31 -12.57 -1.69 13.14
CA THR A 31 -12.76 -1.85 11.70
C THR A 31 -14.20 -2.24 11.45
N GLU A 32 -14.89 -1.53 10.60
CA GLU A 32 -16.24 -1.81 10.18
C GLU A 32 -16.27 -2.08 8.68
N SER A 33 -17.01 -3.09 8.26
CA SER A 33 -17.21 -3.41 6.85
C SER A 33 -18.68 -3.73 6.58
N LEU A 34 -19.23 -3.11 5.54
CA LEU A 34 -20.58 -3.33 5.06
C LEU A 34 -20.49 -3.91 3.64
N SER A 35 -21.36 -4.85 3.33
CA SER A 35 -21.54 -5.38 1.98
C SER A 35 -22.97 -5.26 1.53
N MET A 36 -23.15 -4.87 0.27
CA MET A 36 -24.44 -4.68 -0.38
C MET A 36 -24.44 -5.40 -1.73
N LEU A 37 -25.54 -6.06 -2.04
CA LEU A 37 -25.77 -6.74 -3.31
C LEU A 37 -27.08 -6.25 -3.94
N ASN A 38 -27.01 -5.72 -5.16
CA ASN A 38 -28.16 -5.22 -5.91
C ASN A 38 -29.07 -4.29 -5.05
N GLY A 39 -28.47 -3.38 -4.30
CA GLY A 39 -29.17 -2.40 -3.47
C GLY A 39 -29.66 -2.92 -2.10
N LYS A 40 -29.41 -4.19 -1.77
CA LYS A 40 -29.77 -4.76 -0.46
C LYS A 40 -28.52 -4.94 0.39
N LEU A 41 -28.55 -4.44 1.63
CA LEU A 41 -27.50 -4.71 2.62
C LEU A 41 -27.51 -6.20 2.96
N GLU A 42 -26.39 -6.88 2.76
CA GLU A 42 -26.25 -8.32 3.00
C GLU A 42 -25.56 -8.60 4.33
N ASP A 43 -24.53 -7.80 4.65
CA ASP A 43 -23.73 -8.05 5.85
C ASP A 43 -23.17 -6.74 6.44
N THR A 44 -23.02 -6.75 7.75
CA THR A 44 -22.36 -5.71 8.53
C THR A 44 -21.47 -6.37 9.57
N ASN A 45 -20.18 -6.14 9.47
CA ASN A 45 -19.19 -6.73 10.36
C ASN A 45 -18.40 -5.63 11.09
N VAL A 46 -18.27 -5.77 12.40
CA VAL A 46 -17.49 -4.87 13.26
C VAL A 46 -16.43 -5.68 13.97
N LEU A 47 -15.17 -5.37 13.72
CA LEU A 47 -14.02 -5.94 14.39
C LEU A 47 -13.43 -4.91 15.36
N ILE A 48 -13.46 -5.24 16.66
CA ILE A 48 -12.73 -4.49 17.68
C ILE A 48 -11.40 -5.18 17.90
N ARG A 49 -10.31 -4.41 17.88
CA ARG A 49 -8.96 -4.90 18.11
C ARG A 49 -8.32 -4.09 19.22
N ALA A 50 -7.72 -4.80 20.19
CA ALA A 50 -6.89 -4.20 21.23
C ALA A 50 -5.79 -5.17 21.62
N GLY A 51 -4.60 -4.66 21.91
CA GLY A 51 -3.47 -5.47 22.36
C GLY A 51 -2.14 -4.76 22.26
N ILE A 52 -1.11 -5.48 22.71
CA ILE A 52 0.25 -5.00 22.90
C ILE A 52 1.21 -5.95 22.23
N GLY A 53 2.16 -5.42 21.47
CA GLY A 53 3.34 -6.12 20.98
C GLY A 53 4.59 -5.57 21.65
N ILE A 54 5.47 -6.44 22.10
CA ILE A 54 6.73 -6.10 22.74
C ILE A 54 7.88 -6.70 21.92
N ARG A 55 8.88 -5.87 21.64
CA ARG A 55 10.05 -6.25 20.84
C ARG A 55 11.33 -5.91 21.59
N LEU A 56 12.24 -6.87 21.68
CA LEU A 56 13.56 -6.67 22.27
C LEU A 56 14.65 -6.91 21.23
N TYR A 57 15.72 -6.12 21.28
CA TYR A 57 16.92 -6.31 20.45
C TYR A 57 18.15 -6.62 21.28
N LYS A 58 19.02 -7.43 20.68
CA LYS A 58 20.42 -7.60 21.07
C LYS A 58 21.28 -7.55 19.81
N GLY A 59 21.91 -6.42 19.56
CA GLY A 59 22.60 -6.15 18.30
C GLY A 59 21.64 -6.21 17.12
N VAL A 60 21.76 -7.24 16.27
CA VAL A 60 20.90 -7.48 15.08
C VAL A 60 19.92 -8.65 15.28
N GLN A 61 19.85 -9.20 16.47
CA GLN A 61 18.86 -10.21 16.84
C GLN A 61 17.63 -9.52 17.42
N SER A 62 16.46 -10.09 17.15
CA SER A 62 15.16 -9.61 17.62
C SER A 62 14.35 -10.77 18.18
N VAL A 63 13.63 -10.52 19.27
CA VAL A 63 12.53 -11.35 19.74
C VAL A 63 11.28 -10.50 19.84
N TYR A 64 10.14 -11.08 19.49
CA TYR A 64 8.84 -10.42 19.47
C TYR A 64 7.78 -11.29 20.11
N GLY A 65 6.94 -10.70 20.93
CA GLY A 65 5.77 -11.35 21.49
C GLY A 65 4.62 -10.36 21.61
N TYR A 66 3.41 -10.87 21.70
CA TYR A 66 2.21 -10.03 21.78
C TYR A 66 1.14 -10.68 22.66
N THR A 67 0.27 -9.84 23.22
CA THR A 67 -0.91 -10.25 23.97
C THR A 67 -2.05 -9.26 23.79
N ASN A 68 -3.28 -9.72 23.99
CA ASN A 68 -4.45 -8.86 24.15
C ASN A 68 -4.86 -8.65 25.61
N GLU A 69 -4.14 -9.26 26.54
CA GLU A 69 -4.34 -9.08 27.97
C GLU A 69 -3.44 -7.95 28.47
N THR A 70 -4.04 -6.94 29.11
CA THR A 70 -3.35 -5.73 29.59
C THR A 70 -3.20 -5.68 31.11
N ASN A 71 -3.49 -6.79 31.82
CA ASN A 71 -3.22 -6.89 33.24
C ASN A 71 -1.71 -7.07 33.50
N GLU A 72 -1.26 -6.65 34.68
CA GLU A 72 0.16 -6.61 35.04
C GLU A 72 0.81 -8.02 35.02
N GLU A 73 0.08 -9.06 35.45
CA GLU A 73 0.58 -10.42 35.50
C GLU A 73 0.89 -10.95 34.10
N SER A 74 -0.05 -10.86 33.16
CA SER A 74 0.10 -11.33 31.78
C SER A 74 1.20 -10.54 31.03
N LEU A 75 1.30 -9.24 31.27
CA LEU A 75 2.34 -8.41 30.66
C LEU A 75 3.74 -8.75 31.19
N ASN A 76 3.86 -8.96 32.52
CA ASN A 76 5.11 -9.38 33.12
C ASN A 76 5.55 -10.79 32.66
N ALA A 77 4.61 -11.72 32.53
CA ALA A 77 4.89 -13.05 31.99
C ALA A 77 5.42 -12.98 30.54
N LEU A 78 4.76 -12.19 29.68
CA LEU A 78 5.21 -11.98 28.31
C LEU A 78 6.64 -11.39 28.25
N VAL A 79 6.93 -10.37 29.08
CA VAL A 79 8.28 -9.78 29.14
C VAL A 79 9.31 -10.81 29.61
N ASP A 80 8.99 -11.65 30.61
CA ASP A 80 9.91 -12.66 31.12
C ASP A 80 10.21 -13.74 30.06
N ASP A 81 9.22 -14.17 29.30
CA ASP A 81 9.42 -15.08 28.18
C ASP A 81 10.36 -14.49 27.12
N LEU A 82 10.16 -13.23 26.76
CA LEU A 82 11.01 -12.54 25.77
C LEU A 82 12.44 -12.35 26.27
N ARG A 83 12.62 -11.99 27.55
CA ARG A 83 13.94 -11.86 28.19
C ARG A 83 14.69 -13.17 28.21
N GLY A 84 13.98 -14.27 28.37
CA GLY A 84 14.56 -15.64 28.34
C GLY A 84 15.35 -15.90 27.06
N GLY A 85 14.95 -15.30 25.93
CA GLY A 85 15.65 -15.41 24.65
C GLY A 85 17.03 -14.76 24.60
N PHE A 86 17.33 -13.80 25.52
CA PHE A 86 18.63 -13.09 25.57
C PHE A 86 19.39 -13.29 26.86
N GLY A 87 18.79 -13.98 27.84
CA GLY A 87 19.36 -14.16 29.19
C GLY A 87 18.98 -13.00 30.14
N ILE A 88 18.64 -13.37 31.36
CA ILE A 88 18.24 -12.43 32.43
C ILE A 88 19.50 -11.89 33.09
N GLU A 89 19.58 -10.59 33.23
CA GLU A 89 20.64 -9.86 33.93
C GLU A 89 20.05 -9.10 35.12
N ALA A 90 20.76 -9.08 36.25
CA ALA A 90 20.40 -8.24 37.37
C ALA A 90 20.87 -6.80 37.15
N LYS A 91 20.30 -6.13 36.16
CA LYS A 91 20.62 -4.76 35.80
C LYS A 91 19.45 -3.84 36.19
N SER A 92 19.76 -2.84 37.00
CA SER A 92 18.80 -1.77 37.31
C SER A 92 18.90 -0.70 36.21
N VAL A 93 17.81 -0.49 35.50
CA VAL A 93 17.67 0.57 34.49
C VAL A 93 16.49 1.44 34.88
N SER A 94 16.63 2.75 34.81
CA SER A 94 15.52 3.69 34.97
C SER A 94 15.22 4.31 33.63
N ILE A 95 13.95 4.26 33.23
CA ILE A 95 13.46 4.83 31.98
C ILE A 95 12.45 5.91 32.29
N SER A 96 12.65 7.09 31.72
CA SER A 96 11.70 8.18 31.78
C SER A 96 11.20 8.47 30.37
N LEU A 97 9.94 8.22 30.13
CA LEU A 97 9.31 8.48 28.84
C LEU A 97 9.00 9.98 28.68
N VAL A 98 9.26 10.50 27.49
CA VAL A 98 8.87 11.84 27.09
C VAL A 98 7.86 11.74 25.97
N GLU A 99 6.69 12.34 26.16
CA GLU A 99 5.66 12.37 25.13
C GLU A 99 6.09 13.32 24.00
N GLU A 100 6.31 12.74 22.82
CA GLU A 100 6.63 13.50 21.60
C GLU A 100 5.31 13.85 20.88
N LYS A 101 5.06 15.15 20.74
CA LYS A 101 3.91 15.65 19.97
C LYS A 101 4.30 15.88 18.54
N HIS A 102 3.37 15.61 17.64
CA HIS A 102 3.52 15.87 16.21
C HIS A 102 2.30 16.61 15.65
N GLU A 103 2.48 17.23 14.50
CA GLU A 103 1.38 17.79 13.71
C GLU A 103 0.56 16.65 13.09
N ASN A 104 -0.75 16.82 13.07
CA ASN A 104 -1.62 15.88 12.34
C ASN A 104 -1.71 16.29 10.86
N LEU A 105 -1.01 15.56 10.00
CA LEU A 105 -0.99 15.78 8.55
C LEU A 105 -2.26 15.26 7.86
N HIS A 106 -3.12 14.52 8.58
CA HIS A 106 -4.29 13.83 8.02
C HIS A 106 -5.58 14.22 8.76
N PRO A 107 -5.96 15.52 8.71
CA PRO A 107 -7.17 15.98 9.37
C PRO A 107 -8.42 15.35 8.74
N ILE A 108 -9.42 15.05 9.56
CA ILE A 108 -10.71 14.52 9.15
C ILE A 108 -11.83 15.42 9.66
N LYS A 109 -12.96 15.46 8.96
CA LYS A 109 -14.17 16.14 9.42
C LYS A 109 -15.02 15.23 10.29
N GLU A 110 -15.25 14.00 9.86
CA GLU A 110 -16.10 13.04 10.54
C GLU A 110 -15.45 11.66 10.64
N ASN A 111 -15.38 11.10 11.85
CA ASN A 111 -14.88 9.75 12.04
C ASN A 111 -15.85 8.73 11.42
N PRO A 112 -15.46 7.98 10.38
CA PRO A 112 -16.37 7.10 9.65
C PRO A 112 -16.92 5.95 10.49
N VAL A 113 -16.22 5.51 11.53
CA VAL A 113 -16.72 4.47 12.45
C VAL A 113 -17.85 4.99 13.34
N LYS A 114 -17.88 6.30 13.64
CA LYS A 114 -18.91 6.93 14.45
C LYS A 114 -20.15 7.37 13.66
N ALA A 115 -20.05 7.39 12.33
CA ALA A 115 -21.18 7.75 11.49
C ALA A 115 -22.31 6.72 11.57
N SER A 116 -23.55 7.16 11.38
CA SER A 116 -24.71 6.27 11.47
C SER A 116 -24.73 5.22 10.37
N LEU A 117 -25.35 4.06 10.64
CA LEU A 117 -25.52 3.01 9.63
C LEU A 117 -26.33 3.53 8.43
N GLU A 118 -27.35 4.35 8.68
CA GLU A 118 -28.19 4.93 7.63
C GLU A 118 -27.38 5.79 6.67
N SER A 119 -26.46 6.64 7.18
CA SER A 119 -25.63 7.50 6.33
C SER A 119 -24.69 6.67 5.45
N LYS A 120 -24.10 5.59 5.99
CA LYS A 120 -23.24 4.66 5.27
C LYS A 120 -24.00 3.90 4.18
N VAL A 121 -25.16 3.36 4.53
CA VAL A 121 -26.05 2.65 3.57
C VAL A 121 -26.50 3.60 2.47
N ALA A 122 -26.83 4.85 2.78
CA ALA A 122 -27.20 5.85 1.77
C ALA A 122 -26.10 6.10 0.73
N LEU A 123 -24.83 6.16 1.17
CA LEU A 123 -23.69 6.25 0.23
C LEU A 123 -23.59 5.01 -0.67
N MET A 124 -23.78 3.81 -0.10
CA MET A 124 -23.71 2.55 -0.86
C MET A 124 -24.87 2.43 -1.86
N VAL A 125 -26.08 2.85 -1.50
CA VAL A 125 -27.25 2.87 -2.40
C VAL A 125 -26.97 3.80 -3.60
N ARG A 126 -26.46 5.00 -3.37
CA ARG A 126 -26.08 5.94 -4.44
C ARG A 126 -25.09 5.33 -5.43
N ALA A 127 -24.06 4.60 -4.94
CA ALA A 127 -23.11 3.90 -5.80
C ALA A 127 -23.76 2.74 -6.58
N ASN A 128 -24.58 1.93 -5.91
CA ASN A 128 -25.32 0.84 -6.52
C ASN A 128 -26.24 1.32 -7.65
N ASP A 129 -27.06 2.35 -7.37
CA ASP A 129 -28.05 2.84 -8.33
C ASP A 129 -27.39 3.46 -9.55
N ALA A 130 -26.33 4.24 -9.34
CA ALA A 130 -25.54 4.80 -10.43
C ALA A 130 -24.85 3.73 -11.29
N ALA A 131 -24.39 2.65 -10.68
CA ALA A 131 -23.84 1.51 -11.41
C ALA A 131 -24.92 0.75 -12.17
N LYS A 132 -26.03 0.43 -11.51
CA LYS A 132 -27.11 -0.40 -12.06
C LYS A 132 -27.83 0.28 -13.24
N THR A 133 -28.04 1.58 -13.15
CA THR A 133 -28.74 2.37 -14.19
C THR A 133 -27.84 2.80 -15.33
N TYR A 134 -26.54 2.49 -15.29
CA TYR A 134 -25.59 2.88 -16.33
C TYR A 134 -25.88 2.22 -17.69
N SER A 135 -26.38 0.99 -17.68
CA SER A 135 -26.81 0.25 -18.89
C SER A 135 -27.71 -0.92 -18.53
N ASP A 136 -28.63 -1.28 -19.41
CA ASP A 136 -29.49 -2.48 -19.30
C ASP A 136 -28.69 -3.79 -19.29
N LYS A 137 -27.45 -3.78 -19.79
CA LYS A 137 -26.53 -4.92 -19.74
C LYS A 137 -25.98 -5.20 -18.35
N ILE A 138 -26.08 -4.26 -17.38
CA ILE A 138 -25.63 -4.47 -16.00
C ILE A 138 -26.61 -5.38 -15.25
N GLN A 139 -26.18 -6.60 -14.96
CA GLN A 139 -27.03 -7.60 -14.29
C GLN A 139 -26.88 -7.59 -12.77
N LYS A 140 -25.68 -7.34 -12.27
CA LYS A 140 -25.36 -7.44 -10.84
C LYS A 140 -24.42 -6.34 -10.44
N VAL A 141 -24.67 -5.76 -9.26
CA VAL A 141 -23.78 -4.78 -8.62
C VAL A 141 -23.53 -5.20 -7.18
N SER A 142 -22.26 -5.21 -6.78
CA SER A 142 -21.83 -5.42 -5.41
C SER A 142 -21.10 -4.18 -4.92
N VAL A 143 -21.47 -3.67 -3.75
CA VAL A 143 -20.84 -2.50 -3.12
C VAL A 143 -20.32 -2.90 -1.76
N GLY A 144 -19.07 -2.58 -1.48
CA GLY A 144 -18.45 -2.69 -0.16
C GLY A 144 -18.09 -1.31 0.40
N LEU A 145 -18.28 -1.11 1.69
CA LEU A 145 -17.79 0.08 2.41
C LEU A 145 -17.01 -0.37 3.63
N ALA A 146 -15.76 0.06 3.75
CA ALA A 146 -14.90 -0.20 4.89
C ALA A 146 -14.54 1.11 5.59
N SER A 147 -14.58 1.08 6.93
CA SER A 147 -14.21 2.20 7.81
C SER A 147 -13.26 1.69 8.88
N VAL A 148 -12.18 2.42 9.15
CA VAL A 148 -11.16 2.07 10.13
C VAL A 148 -10.87 3.27 11.02
N CYS A 149 -10.82 3.01 12.33
CA CYS A 149 -10.25 3.92 13.31
C CYS A 149 -9.25 3.12 14.16
N GLN A 150 -7.96 3.43 14.05
CA GLN A 150 -6.88 2.79 14.77
C GLN A 150 -6.14 3.84 15.60
N ASN A 151 -6.10 3.67 16.92
CA ASN A 151 -5.26 4.43 17.83
C ASN A 151 -4.04 3.59 18.16
N VAL A 152 -2.87 4.16 18.08
CA VAL A 152 -1.60 3.52 18.43
C VAL A 152 -0.83 4.34 19.45
N GLN A 153 -0.14 3.65 20.32
CA GLN A 153 0.79 4.20 21.29
C GLN A 153 2.10 3.43 21.19
N ILE A 154 3.20 4.16 20.96
CA ILE A 154 4.52 3.56 20.75
C ILE A 154 5.45 4.15 21.78
N SER A 155 6.14 3.27 22.52
CA SER A 155 7.15 3.67 23.50
C SER A 155 8.40 2.80 23.39
N ASN A 156 9.56 3.33 23.77
CA ASN A 156 10.81 2.60 23.70
C ASN A 156 11.77 2.92 24.85
N SER A 157 12.79 2.09 25.00
CA SER A 157 13.81 2.20 26.05
C SER A 157 14.74 3.41 25.91
N GLU A 158 14.66 4.14 24.81
CA GLU A 158 15.37 5.41 24.60
C GLU A 158 14.59 6.63 25.16
N GLY A 159 13.42 6.39 25.76
CA GLY A 159 12.60 7.41 26.43
C GLY A 159 11.51 8.01 25.55
N ARG A 160 11.24 7.48 24.36
CA ARG A 160 10.18 7.94 23.48
C ARG A 160 8.81 7.45 23.92
N LEU A 161 7.82 8.31 23.85
CA LEU A 161 6.39 7.99 23.89
C LEU A 161 5.67 8.82 22.81
N VAL A 162 4.99 8.16 21.89
CA VAL A 162 4.25 8.85 20.82
C VAL A 162 2.89 8.19 20.61
N HIS A 163 1.89 9.00 20.26
CA HIS A 163 0.53 8.57 19.94
C HIS A 163 0.19 8.94 18.49
N ASP A 164 -0.58 8.09 17.82
CA ASP A 164 -1.13 8.40 16.51
C ASP A 164 -2.55 7.83 16.37
N THR A 165 -3.42 8.56 15.65
CA THR A 165 -4.76 8.12 15.30
C THR A 165 -4.89 8.02 13.80
N ARG A 166 -5.14 6.82 13.30
CA ARG A 166 -5.21 6.49 11.87
C ARG A 166 -6.63 6.18 11.48
N ILE A 167 -7.20 7.03 10.65
CA ILE A 167 -8.57 6.92 10.18
C ILE A 167 -8.58 6.72 8.68
N ARG A 168 -9.38 5.76 8.20
CA ARG A 168 -9.48 5.45 6.78
C ARG A 168 -10.90 5.06 6.42
N CYS A 169 -11.30 5.40 5.20
CA CYS A 169 -12.49 4.84 4.57
C CYS A 169 -12.19 4.41 3.13
N ARG A 170 -12.89 3.40 2.66
CA ARG A 170 -12.79 2.88 1.30
C ARG A 170 -14.13 2.36 0.83
N MET A 171 -14.54 2.72 -0.40
CA MET A 171 -15.69 2.11 -1.06
C MET A 171 -15.19 1.28 -2.25
N SER A 172 -15.76 0.09 -2.42
CA SER A 172 -15.52 -0.75 -3.58
C SER A 172 -16.82 -1.03 -4.31
N VAL A 173 -16.80 -0.98 -5.63
CA VAL A 173 -17.92 -1.36 -6.48
C VAL A 173 -17.45 -2.37 -7.52
N SER A 174 -18.14 -3.50 -7.58
CA SER A 174 -18.01 -4.49 -8.66
C SER A 174 -19.31 -4.49 -9.46
N SER A 175 -19.21 -4.24 -10.75
CA SER A 175 -20.33 -4.24 -11.67
C SER A 175 -20.16 -5.39 -12.69
N PHE A 176 -21.22 -6.17 -12.91
CA PHE A 176 -21.21 -7.33 -13.80
C PHE A 176 -22.15 -7.05 -14.97
N ALA A 177 -21.58 -7.01 -16.18
CA ALA A 177 -22.30 -6.80 -17.42
C ALA A 177 -22.38 -8.11 -18.21
N GLN A 178 -23.52 -8.36 -18.84
CA GLN A 178 -23.77 -9.58 -19.63
C GLN A 178 -24.38 -9.26 -20.98
N ASP A 179 -23.89 -9.94 -22.02
CA ASP A 179 -24.46 -9.94 -23.36
C ASP A 179 -24.44 -11.37 -23.91
N GLY A 180 -25.60 -12.02 -23.99
CA GLY A 180 -25.71 -13.45 -24.27
C GLY A 180 -24.94 -14.29 -23.24
N GLN A 181 -23.95 -15.05 -23.72
CA GLN A 181 -23.06 -15.84 -22.86
C GLN A 181 -21.80 -15.09 -22.40
N ASN A 182 -21.55 -13.90 -22.93
CA ASN A 182 -20.40 -13.09 -22.53
C ASN A 182 -20.71 -12.34 -21.23
N LEU A 183 -19.99 -12.69 -20.15
CA LEU A 183 -20.08 -12.06 -18.85
C LEU A 183 -18.75 -11.39 -18.53
N GLN A 184 -18.77 -10.11 -18.24
CA GLN A 184 -17.60 -9.33 -17.87
C GLN A 184 -17.86 -8.53 -16.59
N SER A 185 -16.80 -8.18 -15.87
CA SER A 185 -16.90 -7.38 -14.67
C SER A 185 -15.95 -6.19 -14.69
N GLY A 186 -16.41 -5.07 -14.14
CA GLY A 186 -15.58 -3.91 -13.88
C GLY A 186 -15.51 -3.65 -12.38
N TYR A 187 -14.42 -3.05 -11.94
CA TYR A 187 -14.12 -2.81 -10.53
C TYR A 187 -13.51 -1.44 -10.32
N GLU A 188 -13.98 -0.76 -9.25
CA GLU A 188 -13.43 0.50 -8.76
C GLU A 188 -13.42 0.50 -7.24
N ALA A 189 -12.31 0.94 -6.61
CA ALA A 189 -12.20 0.88 -5.15
C ALA A 189 -11.32 1.99 -4.56
N PRO A 190 -11.73 3.25 -4.66
CA PRO A 190 -11.00 4.36 -4.05
C PRO A 190 -11.14 4.37 -2.54
N GLY A 191 -10.10 4.87 -1.87
CA GLY A 191 -10.04 5.06 -0.43
C GLY A 191 -9.07 6.16 -0.05
N ALA A 192 -9.15 6.64 1.18
CA ALA A 192 -8.29 7.68 1.71
C ALA A 192 -8.12 7.56 3.23
N SER A 193 -7.05 8.18 3.75
CA SER A 193 -6.92 8.47 5.19
C SER A 193 -7.78 9.67 5.55
N LYS A 194 -9.09 9.55 5.30
CA LYS A 194 -10.16 10.54 5.55
C LYS A 194 -11.36 9.90 6.22
N GLY A 195 -12.27 10.73 6.70
CA GLY A 195 -13.62 10.34 7.09
C GLY A 195 -14.55 10.21 5.87
N LEU A 196 -15.87 10.17 6.14
CA LEU A 196 -16.88 10.04 5.08
C LEU A 196 -16.92 11.25 4.13
N GLU A 197 -16.34 12.39 4.51
CA GLU A 197 -16.17 13.56 3.63
C GLU A 197 -15.34 13.25 2.37
N PHE A 198 -14.60 12.14 2.34
CA PHE A 198 -13.94 11.65 1.13
C PHE A 198 -14.93 11.45 -0.02
N PHE A 199 -16.17 11.05 0.28
CA PHE A 199 -17.20 10.80 -0.72
C PHE A 199 -17.89 12.08 -1.23
N GLU A 200 -17.53 13.26 -0.73
CA GLU A 200 -17.86 14.55 -1.33
C GLU A 200 -16.96 14.82 -2.56
N GLU A 201 -15.70 14.42 -2.49
CA GLU A 201 -14.70 14.60 -3.56
C GLU A 201 -14.76 13.45 -4.59
N LYS A 202 -14.78 12.20 -4.11
CA LYS A 202 -14.93 10.99 -4.91
C LYS A 202 -16.33 10.43 -4.71
N THR A 203 -17.30 10.96 -5.47
CA THR A 203 -18.71 10.67 -5.24
C THR A 203 -19.04 9.19 -5.45
N PRO A 204 -19.95 8.60 -4.65
CA PRO A 204 -20.40 7.22 -4.82
C PRO A 204 -20.88 6.93 -6.24
N GLU A 205 -21.59 7.89 -6.85
CA GLU A 205 -22.06 7.79 -8.23
C GLU A 205 -20.92 7.65 -9.24
N SER A 206 -19.83 8.41 -9.04
CA SER A 206 -18.67 8.32 -9.94
C SER A 206 -17.99 6.95 -9.85
N ILE A 207 -17.92 6.37 -8.65
CA ILE A 207 -17.35 5.04 -8.40
C ILE A 207 -18.21 3.96 -9.08
N GLY A 208 -19.53 4.01 -8.88
CA GLY A 208 -20.48 3.08 -9.49
C GLY A 208 -20.45 3.14 -11.02
N LYS A 209 -20.51 4.34 -11.60
CA LYS A 209 -20.44 4.54 -13.05
C LYS A 209 -19.14 4.03 -13.64
N GLU A 210 -18.01 4.26 -12.99
CA GLU A 210 -16.71 3.83 -13.50
C GLU A 210 -16.61 2.29 -13.52
N ALA A 211 -17.07 1.60 -12.47
CA ALA A 211 -17.12 0.14 -12.45
C ALA A 211 -17.98 -0.41 -13.60
N SER A 212 -19.15 0.18 -13.86
CA SER A 212 -20.03 -0.24 -14.95
C SER A 212 -19.46 0.08 -16.33
N ARG A 213 -18.82 1.24 -16.50
CA ARG A 213 -18.13 1.61 -17.75
C ARG A 213 -17.07 0.57 -18.12
N ILE A 214 -16.24 0.17 -17.16
CA ILE A 214 -15.19 -0.85 -17.38
C ILE A 214 -15.83 -2.18 -17.80
N ALA A 215 -16.88 -2.64 -17.10
CA ALA A 215 -17.57 -3.89 -17.45
C ALA A 215 -18.10 -3.88 -18.88
N LEU A 216 -18.66 -2.75 -19.33
CA LEU A 216 -19.17 -2.61 -20.70
C LEU A 216 -18.04 -2.57 -21.75
N VAL A 217 -16.95 -1.87 -21.47
CA VAL A 217 -15.77 -1.87 -22.36
C VAL A 217 -15.25 -3.29 -22.56
N LEU A 218 -15.21 -4.08 -21.48
CA LEU A 218 -14.74 -5.48 -21.57
C LEU A 218 -15.71 -6.41 -22.31
N LEU A 219 -17.00 -6.10 -22.36
CA LEU A 219 -17.95 -6.85 -23.20
C LEU A 219 -17.62 -6.72 -24.70
N GLU A 220 -17.14 -5.57 -25.11
CA GLU A 220 -16.78 -5.25 -26.50
C GLU A 220 -15.31 -5.61 -26.82
N ALA A 221 -14.51 -5.92 -25.78
CA ALA A 221 -13.08 -6.17 -25.93
C ALA A 221 -12.80 -7.48 -26.66
N LYS A 222 -11.83 -7.43 -27.59
CA LYS A 222 -11.25 -8.61 -28.24
C LYS A 222 -10.14 -9.21 -27.37
N ASP A 223 -9.80 -10.45 -27.63
CA ASP A 223 -8.64 -11.08 -26.99
C ASP A 223 -7.35 -10.35 -27.36
N CYS A 224 -6.48 -10.11 -26.36
CA CYS A 224 -5.24 -9.39 -26.58
C CYS A 224 -4.23 -10.28 -27.33
N PRO A 225 -3.55 -9.76 -28.36
CA PRO A 225 -2.43 -10.47 -28.98
C PRO A 225 -1.22 -10.52 -28.04
N SER A 226 -0.46 -11.61 -28.09
CA SER A 226 0.78 -11.78 -27.35
C SER A 226 1.99 -11.26 -28.13
N GLY A 227 3.09 -10.98 -27.42
CA GLY A 227 4.37 -10.64 -28.04
C GLY A 227 5.15 -9.55 -27.30
N LYS A 228 6.36 -9.25 -27.79
CA LYS A 228 7.16 -8.11 -27.30
C LYS A 228 6.74 -6.85 -28.06
N MET A 229 6.32 -5.83 -27.34
CA MET A 229 5.86 -4.57 -27.94
C MET A 229 6.04 -3.40 -26.97
N PRO A 230 5.99 -2.14 -27.48
CA PRO A 230 5.87 -0.96 -26.63
C PRO A 230 4.55 -0.97 -25.88
N VAL A 231 4.60 -0.55 -24.60
CA VAL A 231 3.39 -0.43 -23.77
C VAL A 231 3.34 0.95 -23.14
N ILE A 232 2.22 1.63 -23.26
CA ILE A 232 1.89 2.81 -22.47
C ILE A 232 1.09 2.33 -21.27
N ILE A 233 1.58 2.61 -20.07
CA ILE A 233 0.90 2.29 -18.81
C ILE A 233 0.39 3.61 -18.25
N ASP A 234 -0.93 3.70 -18.07
CA ASP A 234 -1.56 4.94 -17.63
C ASP A 234 -1.24 5.25 -16.16
N ASN A 235 -1.64 6.42 -15.73
CA ASN A 235 -1.41 6.95 -14.38
C ASN A 235 -2.13 6.16 -13.27
N GLY A 236 -1.99 6.62 -12.04
CA GLY A 236 -2.66 6.05 -10.87
C GLY A 236 -2.16 4.65 -10.53
N PHE A 237 -3.05 3.66 -10.53
CA PHE A 237 -2.72 2.28 -10.15
C PHE A 237 -1.71 1.60 -11.10
N GLY A 238 -1.38 2.21 -12.25
CA GLY A 238 -0.25 1.80 -13.09
C GLY A 238 1.07 1.70 -12.31
N GLY A 239 1.24 2.52 -11.27
CA GLY A 239 2.39 2.49 -10.35
C GLY A 239 2.58 1.18 -9.57
N VAL A 240 1.61 0.25 -9.63
CA VAL A 240 1.74 -1.09 -9.04
C VAL A 240 2.96 -1.83 -9.59
N ILE A 241 3.33 -1.58 -10.84
CA ILE A 241 4.51 -2.23 -11.44
C ILE A 241 5.78 -1.79 -10.72
N PHE A 242 5.95 -0.48 -10.46
CA PHE A 242 7.10 0.00 -9.70
C PHE A 242 7.07 -0.52 -8.26
N HIS A 243 5.91 -0.47 -7.61
CA HIS A 243 5.73 -0.94 -6.24
C HIS A 243 6.19 -2.40 -6.07
N GLU A 244 5.68 -3.29 -6.90
CA GLU A 244 5.97 -4.72 -6.80
C GLU A 244 7.35 -5.06 -7.35
N ALA A 245 7.65 -4.64 -8.58
CA ALA A 245 8.86 -5.04 -9.27
C ALA A 245 10.15 -4.41 -8.69
N CYS A 246 10.03 -3.23 -8.06
CA CYS A 246 11.18 -2.46 -7.57
C CYS A 246 11.04 -2.09 -6.10
N GLY A 247 9.86 -1.64 -5.65
CA GLY A 247 9.62 -1.13 -4.31
C GLY A 247 9.97 -2.15 -3.24
N HIS A 248 9.47 -3.36 -3.31
CA HIS A 248 9.81 -4.44 -2.36
C HIS A 248 11.29 -4.80 -2.37
N ALA A 249 11.95 -4.68 -3.51
CA ALA A 249 13.39 -4.91 -3.62
C ALA A 249 14.23 -3.77 -3.03
N LEU A 250 13.64 -2.59 -2.77
CA LEU A 250 14.25 -1.44 -2.09
C LEU A 250 13.95 -1.40 -0.58
N GLU A 251 13.17 -2.33 -0.05
CA GLU A 251 12.98 -2.49 1.40
C GLU A 251 14.23 -3.10 2.03
N ALA A 252 14.72 -2.48 3.12
CA ALA A 252 15.90 -2.95 3.84
C ALA A 252 15.76 -4.38 4.38
N SER A 253 14.53 -4.85 4.59
CA SER A 253 14.23 -6.25 4.96
C SER A 253 14.74 -7.27 3.94
N SER A 254 14.82 -6.90 2.66
CA SER A 254 15.39 -7.72 1.58
C SER A 254 16.86 -7.39 1.35
N VAL A 255 17.21 -6.10 1.31
CA VAL A 255 18.58 -5.63 1.01
C VAL A 255 19.57 -6.08 2.09
N SER A 256 19.21 -5.99 3.39
CA SER A 256 20.09 -6.39 4.50
C SER A 256 20.43 -7.88 4.52
N LYS A 257 19.65 -8.71 3.83
CA LYS A 257 19.84 -10.17 3.70
C LYS A 257 20.47 -10.58 2.38
N ASN A 258 20.91 -9.61 1.55
CA ASN A 258 21.38 -9.84 0.18
C ASN A 258 20.35 -10.57 -0.72
N GLN A 259 19.07 -10.31 -0.51
CA GLN A 259 17.94 -10.89 -1.24
C GLN A 259 17.24 -9.86 -2.14
N SER A 260 18.02 -8.94 -2.73
CA SER A 260 17.52 -7.91 -3.63
C SER A 260 18.47 -7.66 -4.78
N VAL A 261 17.90 -7.40 -5.95
CA VAL A 261 18.65 -6.98 -7.15
C VAL A 261 19.29 -5.59 -6.98
N PHE A 262 18.91 -4.83 -5.95
CA PHE A 262 19.46 -3.50 -5.65
C PHE A 262 20.50 -3.51 -4.52
N CYS A 263 20.96 -4.68 -4.05
CA CYS A 263 22.02 -4.76 -3.05
C CYS A 263 23.30 -4.09 -3.56
N ASN A 264 23.92 -3.27 -2.69
CA ASN A 264 25.18 -2.57 -2.98
C ASN A 264 25.14 -1.62 -4.20
N LYS A 265 23.95 -1.11 -4.57
CA LYS A 265 23.79 -0.23 -5.74
C LYS A 265 23.54 1.24 -5.39
N LEU A 266 23.68 1.66 -4.12
CA LEU A 266 23.60 3.07 -3.76
C LEU A 266 24.60 3.91 -4.58
N GLY A 267 24.12 5.02 -5.16
CA GLY A 267 24.88 5.89 -6.05
C GLY A 267 25.06 5.38 -7.47
N GLN A 268 24.58 4.17 -7.79
CA GLN A 268 24.68 3.60 -9.13
C GLN A 268 23.43 3.86 -9.96
N LYS A 269 23.59 3.81 -11.28
CA LYS A 269 22.47 3.90 -12.23
C LYS A 269 21.68 2.59 -12.23
N VAL A 270 20.39 2.67 -11.93
CA VAL A 270 19.46 1.53 -11.82
C VAL A 270 18.19 1.70 -12.67
N ALA A 271 18.07 2.83 -13.35
CA ALA A 271 16.92 3.15 -14.21
C ALA A 271 17.33 4.10 -15.35
N SER A 272 16.43 4.37 -16.28
CA SER A 272 16.62 5.45 -17.25
C SER A 272 16.67 6.82 -16.54
N ASP A 273 17.30 7.81 -17.17
CA ASP A 273 17.40 9.19 -16.62
C ASP A 273 16.03 9.89 -16.46
N LYS A 274 15.00 9.33 -17.08
CA LYS A 274 13.61 9.80 -16.96
C LYS A 274 12.95 9.44 -15.62
N VAL A 275 13.49 8.46 -14.89
CA VAL A 275 12.87 7.87 -13.72
C VAL A 275 13.38 8.54 -12.44
N THR A 276 12.47 9.19 -11.74
CA THR A 276 12.61 9.58 -10.34
C THR A 276 11.51 8.88 -9.55
N ALA A 277 11.87 8.10 -8.55
CA ALA A 277 10.94 7.32 -7.75
C ALA A 277 11.02 7.70 -6.28
N ILE A 278 9.86 7.81 -5.65
CA ILE A 278 9.69 8.39 -4.32
C ILE A 278 8.78 7.46 -3.50
N ASP A 279 9.06 7.34 -2.21
CA ASP A 279 8.11 6.88 -1.21
C ASP A 279 7.85 8.00 -0.21
N ASP A 280 6.59 8.41 -0.02
CA ASP A 280 6.24 9.60 0.73
C ASP A 280 5.05 9.35 1.68
N GLY A 281 5.37 9.17 2.97
CA GLY A 281 4.37 8.96 4.02
C GLY A 281 3.68 10.24 4.48
N THR A 282 4.10 11.43 4.00
CA THR A 282 3.62 12.73 4.46
C THR A 282 2.48 13.31 3.60
N ILE A 283 2.12 12.67 2.50
CA ILE A 283 1.08 13.19 1.60
C ILE A 283 -0.24 13.31 2.35
N PRO A 284 -0.83 14.51 2.48
CA PRO A 284 -2.04 14.70 3.26
C PRO A 284 -3.17 13.77 2.84
N ASN A 285 -3.75 13.07 3.80
CA ASN A 285 -4.89 12.17 3.63
C ASN A 285 -4.73 11.06 2.57
N ALA A 286 -3.51 10.77 2.09
CA ALA A 286 -3.31 9.65 1.18
C ALA A 286 -3.50 8.30 1.90
N TRP A 287 -3.90 7.27 1.18
CA TRP A 287 -4.29 5.98 1.73
C TRP A 287 -3.18 5.28 2.52
N GLY A 288 -1.92 5.37 2.05
CA GLY A 288 -0.74 4.80 2.71
C GLY A 288 -0.09 5.72 3.75
N SER A 289 -0.54 6.96 3.91
CA SER A 289 0.07 7.94 4.82
C SER A 289 -0.22 7.68 6.29
N GLN A 290 0.69 8.15 7.14
CA GLN A 290 0.63 8.12 8.61
C GLN A 290 1.36 9.35 9.15
N ASN A 291 1.11 9.78 10.40
CA ASN A 291 1.90 10.83 11.02
C ASN A 291 3.28 10.32 11.48
N VAL A 292 3.29 9.13 12.05
CA VAL A 292 4.51 8.42 12.49
C VAL A 292 4.50 6.98 11.96
N ASP A 293 5.68 6.40 11.75
CA ASP A 293 5.83 4.98 11.46
C ASP A 293 5.57 4.11 12.70
N ASP A 294 5.64 2.79 12.56
CA ASP A 294 5.34 1.87 13.67
C ASP A 294 6.53 1.65 14.64
N GLU A 295 7.59 2.46 14.51
CA GLU A 295 8.67 2.66 15.49
C GLU A 295 8.62 4.07 16.12
N GLY A 296 7.56 4.84 15.82
CA GLY A 296 7.34 6.18 16.36
C GLY A 296 8.18 7.29 15.72
N ASN A 297 8.77 7.05 14.56
CA ASN A 297 9.50 8.09 13.82
C ASN A 297 8.55 8.91 12.96
N LEU A 298 8.71 10.24 12.93
CA LEU A 298 7.93 11.10 12.05
C LEU A 298 8.06 10.66 10.60
N GLN A 299 6.95 10.63 9.88
CA GLN A 299 6.97 10.30 8.46
C GLN A 299 7.74 11.35 7.66
N GLN A 300 8.29 10.91 6.54
CA GLN A 300 9.09 11.75 5.65
C GLN A 300 8.92 11.33 4.19
N LYS A 301 9.27 12.24 3.30
CA LYS A 301 9.43 11.97 1.88
C LYS A 301 10.83 11.41 1.62
N ARG A 302 10.90 10.27 0.96
CA ARG A 302 12.14 9.57 0.62
C ARG A 302 12.32 9.50 -0.89
N VAL A 303 13.37 10.08 -1.41
CA VAL A 303 13.76 9.90 -2.82
C VAL A 303 14.54 8.58 -2.91
N LEU A 304 13.93 7.58 -3.51
CA LEU A 304 14.53 6.25 -3.69
C LEU A 304 15.47 6.24 -4.91
N ILE A 305 14.98 6.74 -6.03
CA ILE A 305 15.73 6.87 -7.28
C ILE A 305 15.59 8.31 -7.77
N GLU A 306 16.67 8.96 -8.16
CA GLU A 306 16.67 10.30 -8.74
C GLU A 306 17.37 10.30 -10.07
N ASN A 307 16.65 10.64 -11.14
CA ASN A 307 17.18 10.64 -12.51
C ASN A 307 17.96 9.34 -12.85
N GLY A 308 17.36 8.21 -12.49
CA GLY A 308 17.90 6.89 -12.71
C GLY A 308 18.97 6.41 -11.71
N ILE A 309 19.39 7.24 -10.77
CA ILE A 309 20.42 6.91 -9.77
C ILE A 309 19.77 6.51 -8.44
N LEU A 310 20.14 5.36 -7.88
CA LEU A 310 19.66 4.90 -6.58
C LEU A 310 20.22 5.79 -5.45
N LYS A 311 19.34 6.41 -4.67
CA LYS A 311 19.68 7.35 -3.60
C LYS A 311 19.49 6.79 -2.21
N SER A 312 18.46 5.98 -2.00
CA SER A 312 18.09 5.49 -0.68
C SER A 312 17.37 4.15 -0.74
N TYR A 313 17.39 3.47 0.38
CA TYR A 313 16.49 2.35 0.68
C TYR A 313 15.40 2.78 1.67
N MET A 314 14.37 1.97 1.81
CA MET A 314 13.38 2.09 2.88
C MET A 314 13.87 1.28 4.09
N VAL A 315 14.21 1.96 5.17
CA VAL A 315 14.97 1.38 6.29
C VAL A 315 14.17 1.49 7.59
N ASP A 316 13.94 0.35 8.26
CA ASP A 316 13.50 0.23 9.64
C ASP A 316 14.70 0.09 10.58
N ARG A 317 14.51 0.21 11.89
CA ARG A 317 15.59 0.17 12.89
C ARG A 317 16.44 -1.10 12.83
N LEU A 318 15.81 -2.29 12.80
CA LEU A 318 16.55 -3.55 12.82
C LEU A 318 17.41 -3.74 11.58
N ASN A 319 16.85 -3.49 10.41
CA ASN A 319 17.59 -3.63 9.16
C ASN A 319 18.59 -2.48 8.97
N GLY A 320 18.32 -1.30 9.52
CA GLY A 320 19.29 -0.21 9.63
C GLY A 320 20.53 -0.63 10.41
N ARG A 321 20.37 -1.27 11.58
CA ARG A 321 21.49 -1.84 12.34
C ARG A 321 22.31 -2.85 11.54
N ARG A 322 21.64 -3.73 10.76
CA ARG A 322 22.33 -4.72 9.89
C ARG A 322 23.13 -4.07 8.77
N MET A 323 22.65 -2.94 8.27
CA MET A 323 23.26 -2.26 7.11
C MET A 323 24.17 -1.10 7.51
N GLY A 324 24.20 -0.70 8.79
CA GLY A 324 24.90 0.50 9.24
C GLY A 324 24.26 1.79 8.70
N LEU A 325 22.93 1.80 8.52
CA LEU A 325 22.13 2.92 8.02
C LEU A 325 21.13 3.39 9.07
N GLU A 326 20.82 4.69 9.05
CA GLU A 326 19.74 5.25 9.85
C GLU A 326 18.37 4.83 9.33
N SER A 327 17.38 4.77 10.26
CA SER A 327 15.98 4.55 9.89
C SER A 327 15.47 5.69 8.99
N THR A 328 14.69 5.31 7.98
CA THR A 328 14.02 6.26 7.08
C THR A 328 12.53 6.38 7.37
N SER A 329 12.07 6.05 8.57
CA SER A 329 10.66 6.05 8.97
C SER A 329 9.80 5.15 8.08
N SER A 330 10.34 3.98 7.74
CA SER A 330 9.68 3.04 6.83
C SER A 330 9.11 1.82 7.56
N SER A 331 9.12 1.83 8.88
CA SER A 331 8.69 0.70 9.70
C SER A 331 7.17 0.60 9.75
N ARG A 332 6.58 -0.52 9.32
CA ARG A 332 5.12 -0.70 9.29
C ARG A 332 4.69 -2.11 9.65
N ARG A 333 3.54 -2.22 10.30
CA ARG A 333 2.87 -3.49 10.65
C ARG A 333 1.36 -3.41 10.48
N GLN A 334 0.72 -4.54 10.28
CA GLN A 334 -0.74 -4.63 10.20
C GLN A 334 -1.41 -4.35 11.55
N SER A 335 -0.84 -4.88 12.63
CA SER A 335 -1.36 -4.75 14.00
C SER A 335 -0.31 -5.18 15.04
N TYR A 336 -0.66 -5.06 16.32
CA TYR A 336 0.16 -5.54 17.44
C TYR A 336 0.56 -7.03 17.37
N LYS A 337 -0.10 -7.84 16.54
CA LYS A 337 0.22 -9.26 16.35
C LYS A 337 1.43 -9.51 15.45
N PHE A 338 1.93 -8.47 14.80
CA PHE A 338 3.02 -8.57 13.82
C PHE A 338 4.24 -7.77 14.28
N GLU A 339 5.41 -8.36 14.18
CA GLU A 339 6.65 -7.59 14.22
C GLU A 339 6.70 -6.64 13.04
N THR A 340 7.13 -5.40 13.28
CA THR A 340 7.27 -4.42 12.21
C THR A 340 8.53 -4.67 11.37
N THR A 341 8.50 -4.23 10.12
CA THR A 341 9.65 -4.24 9.21
C THR A 341 9.55 -3.10 8.20
N SER A 342 10.60 -2.90 7.41
CA SER A 342 10.60 -1.89 6.34
C SER A 342 9.53 -2.19 5.29
N ARG A 343 8.70 -1.19 5.00
CA ARG A 343 7.56 -1.23 4.07
C ARG A 343 7.34 0.11 3.41
N MET A 344 6.72 0.08 2.25
CA MET A 344 6.28 1.26 1.50
C MET A 344 5.09 1.98 2.16
N THR A 345 4.95 3.28 1.89
CA THR A 345 3.81 4.13 2.24
C THR A 345 3.02 4.51 0.99
N ASN A 346 3.36 5.63 0.35
CA ASN A 346 2.83 6.04 -0.94
C ASN A 346 4.00 6.08 -1.92
N THR A 347 4.14 5.03 -2.72
CA THR A 347 5.29 4.83 -3.59
C THR A 347 4.92 5.19 -5.02
N TYR A 348 5.67 6.08 -5.66
CA TYR A 348 5.33 6.54 -7.00
C TYR A 348 6.54 6.96 -7.84
N ILE A 349 6.38 6.86 -9.16
CA ILE A 349 7.25 7.54 -10.12
C ILE A 349 6.79 9.00 -10.21
N ALA A 350 7.70 9.94 -10.00
CA ALA A 350 7.41 11.37 -10.07
C ALA A 350 7.00 11.81 -11.48
N ALA A 351 6.23 12.90 -11.56
CA ALA A 351 5.83 13.48 -12.84
C ALA A 351 7.06 13.90 -13.65
N GLY A 352 7.04 13.55 -14.93
CA GLY A 352 7.99 14.00 -15.95
C GLY A 352 7.46 15.19 -16.74
N ASN A 353 7.93 15.32 -17.96
CA ASN A 353 7.61 16.47 -18.83
C ASN A 353 6.97 16.06 -20.16
N ASP A 354 6.82 14.78 -20.44
CA ASP A 354 6.29 14.32 -21.72
C ASP A 354 4.76 14.54 -21.79
N ASP A 355 4.26 15.02 -22.91
CA ASP A 355 2.83 15.14 -23.15
C ASP A 355 2.21 13.78 -23.44
N PHE A 356 0.94 13.57 -23.05
CA PHE A 356 0.29 12.28 -23.22
C PHE A 356 0.22 11.83 -24.69
N ASP A 357 -0.06 12.75 -25.61
CA ASP A 357 -0.10 12.45 -27.05
C ASP A 357 1.27 11.98 -27.57
N ALA A 358 2.36 12.52 -27.04
CA ALA A 358 3.71 12.11 -27.41
C ALA A 358 4.04 10.65 -27.01
N MET A 359 3.29 10.06 -26.06
CA MET A 359 3.47 8.66 -25.69
C MET A 359 3.24 7.72 -26.88
N PHE A 360 2.37 8.08 -27.81
CA PHE A 360 1.97 7.24 -28.96
C PHE A 360 2.91 7.35 -30.15
N GLU A 361 3.79 8.37 -30.18
CA GLU A 361 4.69 8.62 -31.30
C GLU A 361 5.58 7.42 -31.61
N GLY A 362 5.63 7.05 -32.89
CA GLY A 362 6.51 5.98 -33.41
C GLY A 362 6.02 4.56 -33.10
N ILE A 363 4.92 4.36 -32.37
CA ILE A 363 4.36 3.05 -32.09
C ILE A 363 3.57 2.56 -33.31
N LYS A 364 4.09 1.56 -34.04
CA LYS A 364 3.34 0.89 -35.12
C LYS A 364 2.30 -0.06 -34.58
N ARG A 365 2.67 -0.87 -33.58
CA ARG A 365 1.81 -1.80 -32.83
C ARG A 365 2.26 -1.82 -31.39
N GLY A 366 1.32 -1.68 -30.45
CA GLY A 366 1.60 -1.64 -29.03
C GLY A 366 0.33 -1.82 -28.18
N LEU A 367 0.47 -1.73 -26.88
CA LEU A 367 -0.64 -1.79 -25.93
C LEU A 367 -0.72 -0.50 -25.12
N TYR A 368 -1.92 0.03 -24.96
CA TYR A 368 -2.24 1.03 -23.95
C TYR A 368 -2.93 0.32 -22.79
N ALA A 369 -2.20 0.12 -21.70
CA ALA A 369 -2.70 -0.43 -20.43
C ALA A 369 -3.30 0.72 -19.61
N LYS A 370 -4.59 0.99 -19.82
CA LYS A 370 -5.30 2.09 -19.18
C LYS A 370 -5.58 1.81 -17.71
N LYS A 371 -5.86 0.57 -17.35
CA LYS A 371 -6.05 0.19 -15.94
C LYS A 371 -5.32 -1.11 -15.64
N MET A 372 -4.42 -1.03 -14.68
CA MET A 372 -3.71 -2.20 -14.20
C MET A 372 -4.50 -2.93 -13.13
N GLY A 373 -4.33 -4.24 -13.07
CA GLY A 373 -4.81 -5.10 -11.99
C GLY A 373 -3.69 -5.51 -11.05
N GLY A 374 -4.01 -6.44 -10.17
CA GLY A 374 -3.01 -7.10 -9.34
C GLY A 374 -2.09 -8.01 -10.15
N GLY A 375 -1.03 -8.45 -9.51
CA GLY A 375 -0.06 -9.37 -10.09
C GLY A 375 0.79 -10.01 -9.02
N SER A 376 1.88 -10.62 -9.45
CA SER A 376 2.87 -11.25 -8.59
C SER A 376 4.28 -10.85 -9.01
N VAL A 377 5.18 -10.80 -8.05
CA VAL A 377 6.61 -10.61 -8.26
C VAL A 377 7.40 -11.64 -7.46
N ASN A 378 8.51 -12.06 -8.02
CA ASN A 378 9.55 -12.76 -7.27
C ASN A 378 10.60 -11.71 -6.84
N PRO A 379 10.68 -11.33 -5.56
CA PRO A 379 11.58 -10.25 -5.10
C PRO A 379 13.06 -10.57 -5.31
N GLN A 380 13.44 -11.86 -5.37
CA GLN A 380 14.83 -12.29 -5.55
C GLN A 380 15.29 -12.16 -7.00
N THR A 381 14.43 -12.52 -7.96
CA THR A 381 14.76 -12.47 -9.39
C THR A 381 14.28 -11.18 -10.05
N GLY A 382 13.32 -10.49 -9.44
CA GLY A 382 12.64 -9.31 -10.01
C GLY A 382 11.62 -9.65 -11.10
N GLU A 383 11.38 -10.94 -11.39
CA GLU A 383 10.38 -11.35 -12.37
C GLU A 383 8.97 -11.04 -11.90
N PHE A 384 8.16 -10.46 -12.77
CA PHE A 384 6.78 -10.09 -12.47
C PHE A 384 5.79 -10.49 -13.58
N ASN A 385 4.53 -10.63 -13.17
CA ASN A 385 3.39 -10.80 -14.07
C ASN A 385 2.19 -10.00 -13.51
N PHE A 386 1.69 -9.02 -14.27
CA PHE A 386 0.57 -8.16 -13.90
C PHE A 386 -0.54 -8.21 -14.92
N ALA A 387 -1.79 -8.36 -14.45
CA ALA A 387 -2.96 -8.30 -15.29
C ALA A 387 -3.24 -6.85 -15.75
N VAL A 388 -3.68 -6.69 -16.99
CA VAL A 388 -4.27 -5.46 -17.51
C VAL A 388 -5.79 -5.60 -17.43
N LEU A 389 -6.43 -4.79 -16.58
CA LEU A 389 -7.89 -4.83 -16.40
C LEU A 389 -8.63 -4.12 -17.53
N GLU A 390 -8.10 -3.00 -18.01
CA GLU A 390 -8.61 -2.26 -19.16
C GLU A 390 -7.43 -1.92 -20.07
N GLY A 391 -7.44 -2.44 -21.28
CA GLY A 391 -6.38 -2.23 -22.26
C GLY A 391 -6.92 -1.95 -23.65
N TYR A 392 -6.10 -1.30 -24.46
CA TYR A 392 -6.42 -0.98 -25.86
C TYR A 392 -5.23 -1.30 -26.75
N LEU A 393 -5.48 -1.89 -27.91
CA LEU A 393 -4.43 -2.02 -28.92
C LEU A 393 -4.07 -0.64 -29.48
N ILE A 394 -2.79 -0.41 -29.66
CA ILE A 394 -2.27 0.77 -30.37
C ILE A 394 -1.86 0.33 -31.76
N GLU A 395 -2.38 1.02 -32.80
CA GLU A 395 -2.01 0.80 -34.20
C GLU A 395 -1.67 2.14 -34.85
N ASN A 396 -0.48 2.24 -35.43
CA ASN A 396 0.01 3.43 -36.11
C ASN A 396 -0.11 4.72 -35.29
N GLY A 397 0.28 4.65 -33.99
CA GLY A 397 0.29 5.79 -33.07
C GLY A 397 -1.10 6.22 -32.58
N LYS A 398 -2.12 5.37 -32.70
CA LYS A 398 -3.50 5.66 -32.26
C LYS A 398 -4.09 4.50 -31.51
N ILE A 399 -4.95 4.81 -30.54
CA ILE A 399 -5.79 3.81 -29.85
C ILE A 399 -6.77 3.24 -30.89
N SER A 400 -6.80 1.90 -31.00
CA SER A 400 -7.62 1.19 -31.98
C SER A 400 -8.89 0.61 -31.32
N TYR A 401 -8.80 -0.52 -30.63
CA TYR A 401 -9.95 -1.18 -30.03
C TYR A 401 -9.59 -1.72 -28.62
N PRO A 402 -10.59 -1.92 -27.74
CA PRO A 402 -10.35 -2.48 -26.42
C PRO A 402 -9.93 -3.97 -26.52
N VAL A 403 -9.03 -4.37 -25.62
CA VAL A 403 -8.56 -5.75 -25.52
C VAL A 403 -8.68 -6.25 -24.08
N LYS A 404 -8.89 -7.57 -23.93
CA LYS A 404 -8.98 -8.31 -22.66
C LYS A 404 -7.97 -9.45 -22.60
N GLY A 405 -7.74 -9.99 -21.41
CA GLY A 405 -6.82 -11.09 -21.19
C GLY A 405 -5.35 -10.74 -21.39
N ALA A 406 -5.02 -9.43 -21.36
CA ALA A 406 -3.65 -8.96 -21.43
C ALA A 406 -2.94 -9.08 -20.08
N SER A 407 -1.65 -9.45 -20.11
CA SER A 407 -0.77 -9.36 -18.95
C SER A 407 0.58 -8.79 -19.36
N LEU A 408 1.24 -8.07 -18.43
CA LEU A 408 2.59 -7.54 -18.59
C LEU A 408 3.57 -8.44 -17.85
N ILE A 409 4.55 -8.95 -18.55
CA ILE A 409 5.55 -9.90 -18.04
C ILE A 409 6.94 -9.30 -18.26
N GLY A 410 7.75 -9.27 -17.21
CA GLY A 410 9.07 -8.68 -17.28
C GLY A 410 9.90 -8.88 -16.04
N ASN A 411 10.98 -8.12 -15.97
CA ASN A 411 11.88 -8.06 -14.82
C ASN A 411 11.98 -6.61 -14.33
N GLY A 412 11.90 -6.42 -13.00
CA GLY A 412 11.89 -5.09 -12.39
C GLY A 412 13.14 -4.27 -12.64
N ALA A 413 14.31 -4.91 -12.68
CA ALA A 413 15.56 -4.20 -12.99
C ALA A 413 15.59 -3.70 -14.44
N ASP A 414 15.04 -4.49 -15.38
CA ASP A 414 15.08 -4.17 -16.81
C ASP A 414 14.02 -3.13 -17.19
N ILE A 415 12.81 -3.23 -16.59
CA ILE A 415 11.70 -2.35 -16.98
C ILE A 415 12.04 -0.88 -16.73
N LEU A 416 12.73 -0.56 -15.64
CA LEU A 416 13.09 0.82 -15.31
C LEU A 416 14.04 1.45 -16.35
N PHE A 417 14.90 0.66 -16.97
CA PHE A 417 15.77 1.14 -18.07
C PHE A 417 15.00 1.33 -19.37
N ASN A 418 13.92 0.58 -19.57
CA ASN A 418 13.09 0.63 -20.78
C ASN A 418 12.03 1.74 -20.74
N ILE A 419 11.90 2.48 -19.63
CA ILE A 419 11.03 3.66 -19.56
C ILE A 419 11.70 4.79 -20.33
N ASP A 420 11.13 5.15 -21.48
CA ASP A 420 11.66 6.19 -22.37
C ASP A 420 10.83 7.47 -22.39
N ARG A 421 9.60 7.45 -21.84
CA ARG A 421 8.76 8.65 -21.65
C ARG A 421 8.04 8.60 -20.30
N VAL A 422 7.93 9.76 -19.66
CA VAL A 422 7.24 9.96 -18.38
C VAL A 422 6.39 11.21 -18.46
N GLY A 423 5.09 11.05 -18.30
CA GLY A 423 4.09 12.09 -18.41
C GLY A 423 4.01 13.06 -17.26
N LYS A 424 3.07 14.00 -17.34
CA LYS A 424 2.82 15.07 -16.36
C LYS A 424 1.69 14.72 -15.38
N ASN A 425 0.82 13.78 -15.73
CA ASN A 425 -0.47 13.48 -15.11
C ASN A 425 -0.34 12.49 -13.94
N LEU A 426 0.52 12.79 -12.96
CA LEU A 426 0.68 11.95 -11.78
C LEU A 426 -0.64 11.78 -11.04
N GLU A 427 -1.05 10.54 -10.85
CA GLU A 427 -2.13 10.13 -9.96
C GLU A 427 -1.71 8.93 -9.12
N ARG A 428 -2.53 8.60 -8.11
CA ARG A 428 -2.30 7.47 -7.21
C ARG A 428 -3.52 6.56 -7.16
N GLY A 429 -3.26 5.27 -6.93
CA GLY A 429 -4.27 4.24 -6.74
C GLY A 429 -4.07 3.50 -5.43
N GLN A 430 -5.16 3.11 -4.79
CA GLN A 430 -5.17 2.52 -3.45
C GLN A 430 -5.05 1.02 -3.50
N GLY A 431 -4.09 0.47 -2.75
CA GLY A 431 -3.84 -0.96 -2.63
C GLY A 431 -3.71 -1.44 -1.19
N MET A 432 -3.60 -2.74 -1.06
CA MET A 432 -3.19 -3.42 0.18
C MET A 432 -1.93 -4.22 -0.12
N CYS A 433 -0.88 -3.96 0.63
CA CYS A 433 0.42 -4.58 0.44
C CYS A 433 0.66 -5.64 1.51
N GLY A 434 0.88 -6.90 1.13
CA GLY A 434 1.14 -8.02 2.02
C GLY A 434 2.62 -8.33 2.20
N SER A 435 3.06 -8.63 3.44
CA SER A 435 4.43 -9.08 3.75
C SER A 435 4.45 -9.78 5.11
N SER A 436 5.66 -10.09 5.64
CA SER A 436 5.85 -10.70 6.96
C SER A 436 5.24 -9.88 8.11
N SER A 437 5.17 -8.57 8.00
CA SER A 437 4.50 -7.68 8.96
C SER A 437 2.99 -7.54 8.73
N GLY A 438 2.38 -8.41 7.94
CA GLY A 438 0.95 -8.44 7.62
C GLY A 438 0.58 -7.56 6.41
N SER A 439 -0.73 -7.34 6.24
CA SER A 439 -1.30 -6.55 5.15
C SER A 439 -1.54 -5.10 5.60
N ILE A 440 -1.00 -4.14 4.86
CA ILE A 440 -1.05 -2.71 5.18
C ILE A 440 -1.62 -1.88 4.02
N PRO A 441 -2.30 -0.76 4.31
CA PRO A 441 -2.71 0.20 3.28
C PRO A 441 -1.50 0.84 2.61
N THR A 442 -1.49 0.91 1.28
CA THR A 442 -0.40 1.51 0.51
C THR A 442 -0.96 2.15 -0.75
N ASP A 443 -0.56 3.39 -1.06
CA ASP A 443 -0.78 3.96 -2.37
C ASP A 443 0.34 3.55 -3.33
N VAL A 444 -0.03 3.31 -4.56
CA VAL A 444 0.88 3.20 -5.69
C VAL A 444 0.61 4.34 -6.64
N GLY A 445 1.60 4.87 -7.33
CA GLY A 445 1.39 6.01 -8.21
C GLY A 445 2.39 6.15 -9.33
N GLN A 446 1.94 6.76 -10.39
CA GLN A 446 2.77 7.23 -11.51
C GLN A 446 1.97 8.18 -12.40
N PRO A 447 2.63 9.00 -13.21
CA PRO A 447 2.02 9.56 -14.42
C PRO A 447 1.93 8.46 -15.49
N ALA A 448 1.32 8.73 -16.63
CA ALA A 448 1.45 7.83 -17.77
C ALA A 448 2.94 7.66 -18.12
N ILE A 449 3.38 6.42 -18.29
CA ILE A 449 4.74 6.08 -18.71
C ILE A 449 4.71 5.25 -20.00
N ARG A 450 5.77 5.39 -20.81
CA ARG A 450 5.98 4.49 -21.93
C ARG A 450 7.18 3.58 -21.66
N VAL A 451 6.93 2.28 -21.75
CA VAL A 451 7.94 1.25 -21.75
C VAL A 451 8.20 0.87 -23.21
N SER A 452 9.41 1.13 -23.69
CA SER A 452 9.78 0.95 -25.10
C SER A 452 9.64 -0.49 -25.58
N GLN A 453 9.84 -1.46 -24.69
CA GLN A 453 9.66 -2.88 -24.98
C GLN A 453 9.39 -3.69 -23.70
N ILE A 454 8.29 -4.45 -23.70
CA ILE A 454 7.95 -5.40 -22.65
C ILE A 454 7.18 -6.59 -23.26
N THR A 455 7.21 -7.75 -22.61
CA THR A 455 6.41 -8.90 -23.03
C THR A 455 4.98 -8.71 -22.60
N VAL A 456 4.06 -8.76 -23.55
CA VAL A 456 2.62 -8.81 -23.36
C VAL A 456 2.17 -10.26 -23.54
N GLY A 457 1.60 -10.85 -22.47
CA GLY A 457 0.85 -12.10 -22.58
C GLY A 457 -0.56 -11.79 -23.06
N GLY A 458 -1.09 -12.63 -23.93
CA GLY A 458 -2.43 -12.46 -24.49
C GLY A 458 -3.12 -13.80 -24.69
N THR A 459 -4.44 -13.76 -24.91
CA THR A 459 -5.30 -14.94 -25.11
C THR A 459 -5.75 -15.12 -26.58
N ALA A 460 -5.41 -14.16 -27.46
CA ALA A 460 -5.71 -14.32 -28.88
C ALA A 460 -4.96 -15.53 -29.45
N ASN A 461 -5.70 -16.45 -30.07
CA ASN A 461 -5.10 -17.48 -30.90
C ASN A 461 -4.56 -16.83 -32.19
N GLU A 462 -3.27 -17.00 -32.48
CA GLU A 462 -2.66 -16.55 -33.73
C GLU A 462 -3.23 -17.32 -34.93
#